data_78b9c5e9f76f4ead1da576f65e08ca10
#
_entry.id   78b9c5e9f76f4ead1da576f65e08ca10
#
_cell.length_a   1.000
_cell.length_b   1.000
_cell.length_c   1.000
_cell.angle_alpha   90.00
_cell.angle_beta   90.00
_cell.angle_gamma   90.00
#
_symmetry.space_group_name_H-M   'P 1'
#
loop_
_entity.id
_entity.type
_entity.pdbx_description
1 polymer ?
#
loop_
_entity_poly.entity_id
_entity_poly.type
_entity_poly.pdbx_seq_one_letter_code
_entity_poly.pdbx_strand_id
1 'polypeptide(L)'
;MILPALKDLAVAYVKHYTRKMAGAKRVPAVRSNFPQKQQTDTAEPIYQKDKTGKAEEPLILQIAQQISSRWDLRYNTLLNDLEVRPAGNPAQAFTPIDERTSNTIRMEVLEQNQQCYMSWIDCFLRSKAVPQYHPLRAYLEGLPAWDGSDRMGELAARISEDALWTKVFRCWLRGAVKGWLGVADGAALNVFDCQTAPLLVSEQQGLGKSTFCRMLLPESLRMYYTEKFDLTADSHAEKQLGQFALINMDEFDRYSDRQMGVLKNLMQLTKVKLRRPRSRALVEVRRIAAFIGTSNYAELLTDPTGSRRFFCQEVKAPINNAPIDYEQLYAQVMAELAEGQPTFFTKAEEAEIQAHNATFYRHSPLAEAFAHSFTEEGKDEWLSTSDIFNILKHDSPKALQGITITRLGRELRRLGVPKQRTRTGIRYCVKVGGAARSFSAR
;
A
#
# COMPACT_ATOMS: atom_id res chain seq x y z
N MET A 1 -30.23 -6.85 11.37
CA MET A 1 -29.89 -7.42 10.04
C MET A 1 -29.06 -8.73 10.08
N ILE A 2 -28.62 -9.21 11.24
CA ILE A 2 -27.77 -10.42 11.37
C ILE A 2 -28.59 -11.71 11.32
N LEU A 3 -29.82 -11.72 11.83
CA LEU A 3 -30.65 -12.94 11.94
C LEU A 3 -31.03 -13.64 10.62
N PRO A 4 -31.40 -12.95 9.52
CA PRO A 4 -31.73 -13.63 8.27
C PRO A 4 -30.54 -14.33 7.62
N ALA A 5 -29.37 -13.67 7.59
CA ALA A 5 -28.15 -14.21 7.01
C ALA A 5 -27.62 -15.43 7.81
N LEU A 6 -27.83 -15.47 9.12
CA LEU A 6 -27.47 -16.61 9.98
C LEU A 6 -28.35 -17.83 9.71
N LYS A 7 -29.65 -17.65 9.43
CA LYS A 7 -30.54 -18.74 9.07
C LYS A 7 -30.12 -19.45 7.79
N ASP A 8 -29.78 -18.69 6.75
CA ASP A 8 -29.37 -19.26 5.47
C ASP A 8 -28.02 -19.97 5.55
N LEU A 9 -27.09 -19.46 6.35
CA LEU A 9 -25.76 -20.05 6.55
C LEU A 9 -25.83 -21.34 7.40
N ALA A 10 -26.65 -21.33 8.44
CA ALA A 10 -26.87 -22.53 9.28
C ALA A 10 -27.51 -23.67 8.50
N VAL A 11 -28.49 -23.37 7.64
CA VAL A 11 -29.12 -24.35 6.74
C VAL A 11 -28.10 -24.93 5.74
N ALA A 12 -27.23 -24.10 5.17
CA ALA A 12 -26.18 -24.54 4.27
C ALA A 12 -25.12 -25.40 4.98
N TYR A 13 -24.75 -25.06 6.20
CA TYR A 13 -23.75 -25.76 7.00
C TYR A 13 -24.25 -27.13 7.49
N VAL A 14 -25.48 -27.20 7.99
CA VAL A 14 -26.13 -28.46 8.39
C VAL A 14 -26.27 -29.40 7.19
N LYS A 15 -26.67 -28.91 6.01
CA LYS A 15 -26.71 -29.71 4.77
C LYS A 15 -25.35 -30.26 4.34
N HIS A 16 -24.27 -29.49 4.55
CA HIS A 16 -22.92 -29.93 4.19
C HIS A 16 -22.38 -31.00 5.17
N TYR A 17 -22.65 -30.83 6.46
CA TYR A 17 -22.14 -31.74 7.51
C TYR A 17 -22.91 -33.06 7.59
N THR A 18 -24.23 -33.03 7.41
CA THR A 18 -25.05 -34.27 7.35
C THR A 18 -24.67 -35.11 6.12
N ARG A 19 -24.34 -34.52 4.98
CA ARG A 19 -23.77 -35.26 3.83
C ARG A 19 -22.42 -35.92 4.14
N LYS A 20 -21.57 -35.25 4.95
CA LYS A 20 -20.24 -35.78 5.29
C LYS A 20 -20.27 -36.89 6.32
N MET A 21 -21.23 -36.85 7.24
CA MET A 21 -21.44 -37.93 8.25
C MET A 21 -22.18 -39.16 7.69
N ALA A 22 -23.09 -38.96 6.74
CA ALA A 22 -23.75 -40.06 6.03
C ALA A 22 -22.83 -40.82 5.07
N GLY A 23 -21.69 -40.25 4.67
CA GLY A 23 -20.68 -40.82 3.78
C GLY A 23 -19.61 -41.70 4.44
N ALA A 24 -19.61 -41.87 5.77
CA ALA A 24 -18.56 -42.55 6.52
C ALA A 24 -18.87 -44.06 6.77
N LYS A 25 -19.46 -44.76 5.81
CA LYS A 25 -19.49 -46.24 5.81
C LYS A 25 -18.82 -46.77 4.55
N ARG A 26 -17.68 -47.43 4.78
CA ARG A 26 -16.89 -48.36 3.96
C ARG A 26 -17.22 -48.47 2.46
N VAL A 27 -16.22 -48.10 1.67
CA VAL A 27 -16.12 -48.36 0.21
C VAL A 27 -15.60 -49.79 -0.03
N PRO A 28 -16.16 -50.52 -1.00
CA PRO A 28 -15.34 -51.24 -1.97
C PRO A 28 -15.48 -50.61 -3.35
N ALA A 29 -14.37 -50.61 -4.08
CA ALA A 29 -14.24 -50.12 -5.42
C ALA A 29 -15.14 -50.83 -6.43
N VAL A 30 -15.67 -50.13 -7.44
CA VAL A 30 -15.64 -50.53 -8.85
C VAL A 30 -16.56 -49.61 -9.73
N ARG A 31 -15.95 -49.07 -10.79
CA ARG A 31 -16.43 -48.75 -12.16
C ARG A 31 -17.61 -47.79 -12.42
N SER A 32 -17.21 -46.77 -13.18
CA SER A 32 -17.91 -45.88 -14.11
C SER A 32 -19.26 -46.32 -14.64
N ASN A 33 -20.23 -45.43 -14.58
CA ASN A 33 -21.12 -45.02 -15.69
C ASN A 33 -22.04 -43.88 -15.19
N PHE A 34 -21.96 -42.72 -15.84
CA PHE A 34 -22.96 -41.66 -15.67
C PHE A 34 -24.21 -41.99 -16.50
N PRO A 35 -25.41 -41.65 -16.02
CA PRO A 35 -26.17 -40.65 -16.73
C PRO A 35 -26.75 -39.56 -15.83
N GLN A 36 -26.84 -38.35 -16.41
CA GLN A 36 -27.49 -37.19 -15.88
C GLN A 36 -28.98 -37.46 -15.57
N LYS A 37 -29.43 -37.05 -14.39
CA LYS A 37 -30.81 -36.67 -14.15
C LYS A 37 -30.84 -35.50 -13.17
N GLN A 38 -31.33 -34.36 -13.65
CA GLN A 38 -31.78 -33.26 -12.84
C GLN A 38 -32.89 -33.77 -11.91
N GLN A 39 -32.71 -33.61 -10.61
CA GLN A 39 -33.76 -33.62 -9.63
C GLN A 39 -33.49 -32.50 -8.62
N THR A 40 -34.33 -31.50 -8.69
CA THR A 40 -34.52 -30.47 -7.69
C THR A 40 -35.12 -31.11 -6.45
N ASP A 41 -34.28 -31.59 -5.54
CA ASP A 41 -34.73 -31.99 -4.20
C ASP A 41 -34.55 -30.79 -3.25
N THR A 42 -35.63 -30.08 -3.03
CA THR A 42 -35.83 -29.23 -1.85
C THR A 42 -36.04 -30.16 -0.64
N ALA A 43 -34.97 -30.75 -0.12
CA ALA A 43 -35.02 -31.44 1.16
C ALA A 43 -35.13 -30.39 2.27
N GLU A 44 -36.29 -30.33 2.93
CA GLU A 44 -36.46 -29.58 4.17
C GLU A 44 -35.42 -30.02 5.21
N PRO A 45 -34.84 -29.10 5.98
CA PRO A 45 -33.88 -29.48 7.03
C PRO A 45 -34.60 -30.32 8.07
N ILE A 46 -34.07 -31.51 8.36
CA ILE A 46 -34.57 -32.39 9.41
C ILE A 46 -34.19 -31.78 10.75
N TYR A 47 -35.13 -31.06 11.37
CA TYR A 47 -34.99 -30.58 12.75
C TYR A 47 -35.29 -31.76 13.68
N GLN A 48 -34.46 -31.98 14.70
CA GLN A 48 -34.84 -32.81 15.82
C GLN A 48 -36.00 -32.09 16.54
N LYS A 49 -37.07 -32.83 16.83
CA LYS A 49 -38.20 -32.29 17.55
C LYS A 49 -37.94 -32.49 19.04
N ASP A 50 -38.24 -31.48 19.82
CA ASP A 50 -38.24 -31.54 21.27
C ASP A 50 -39.39 -32.49 21.77
N LYS A 51 -39.43 -32.71 23.09
CA LYS A 51 -40.48 -33.54 23.75
C LYS A 51 -41.91 -32.97 23.56
N THR A 52 -42.01 -31.72 23.03
CA THR A 52 -43.29 -31.04 22.76
C THR A 52 -43.64 -31.01 21.27
N GLY A 53 -42.83 -31.63 20.41
CA GLY A 53 -43.04 -31.68 18.96
C GLY A 53 -42.61 -30.42 18.19
N LYS A 54 -42.03 -29.43 18.86
CA LYS A 54 -41.43 -28.26 18.20
C LYS A 54 -40.03 -28.59 17.66
N ALA A 55 -39.70 -28.06 16.51
CA ALA A 55 -38.37 -28.17 15.95
C ALA A 55 -37.35 -27.49 16.88
N GLU A 56 -36.40 -28.25 17.42
CA GLU A 56 -35.26 -27.71 18.15
C GLU A 56 -34.43 -26.82 17.25
N GLU A 57 -34.10 -25.64 17.72
CA GLU A 57 -33.16 -24.74 16.98
C GLU A 57 -31.77 -25.39 16.91
N PRO A 58 -31.15 -25.43 15.72
CA PRO A 58 -29.82 -26.02 15.59
C PRO A 58 -28.83 -25.43 16.58
N LEU A 59 -28.02 -26.27 17.23
CA LEU A 59 -27.06 -25.85 18.27
C LEU A 59 -26.13 -24.71 17.78
N ILE A 60 -25.76 -24.71 16.49
CA ILE A 60 -24.91 -23.64 15.92
C ILE A 60 -25.62 -22.27 15.94
N LEU A 61 -26.95 -22.23 15.80
CA LEU A 61 -27.72 -20.97 15.92
C LEU A 61 -27.80 -20.50 17.37
N GLN A 62 -28.00 -21.43 18.31
CA GLN A 62 -27.99 -21.12 19.74
C GLN A 62 -26.64 -20.53 20.16
N ILE A 63 -25.53 -21.13 19.71
CA ILE A 63 -24.15 -20.61 19.94
C ILE A 63 -24.01 -19.21 19.37
N ALA A 64 -24.44 -19.00 18.13
CA ALA A 64 -24.35 -17.69 17.47
C ALA A 64 -25.16 -16.61 18.21
N GLN A 65 -26.38 -16.94 18.64
CA GLN A 65 -27.23 -16.03 19.42
C GLN A 65 -26.62 -15.73 20.78
N GLN A 66 -26.11 -16.73 21.46
CA GLN A 66 -25.48 -16.57 22.76
C GLN A 66 -24.25 -15.65 22.68
N ILE A 67 -23.36 -15.86 21.71
CA ILE A 67 -22.22 -15.00 21.51
C ILE A 67 -22.67 -13.58 21.17
N SER A 68 -23.61 -13.42 20.23
CA SER A 68 -24.10 -12.11 19.79
C SER A 68 -24.91 -11.35 20.87
N SER A 69 -25.42 -12.05 21.89
CA SER A 69 -26.09 -11.39 23.02
C SER A 69 -25.13 -10.70 23.99
N ARG A 70 -23.87 -11.16 24.04
CA ARG A 70 -22.83 -10.65 24.94
C ARG A 70 -21.74 -9.88 24.25
N TRP A 71 -21.49 -10.18 22.96
CA TRP A 71 -20.37 -9.67 22.19
C TRP A 71 -20.81 -9.19 20.81
N ASP A 72 -20.48 -7.93 20.50
CA ASP A 72 -20.49 -7.45 19.12
C ASP A 72 -19.19 -7.91 18.43
N LEU A 73 -19.34 -8.57 17.30
CA LEU A 73 -18.23 -9.09 16.52
C LEU A 73 -18.19 -8.48 15.13
N ARG A 74 -17.00 -8.20 14.62
CA ARG A 74 -16.78 -7.84 13.22
C ARG A 74 -15.43 -8.38 12.74
N TYR A 75 -15.33 -8.68 11.46
CA TYR A 75 -14.10 -9.14 10.83
C TYR A 75 -13.43 -7.98 10.11
N ASN A 76 -12.31 -7.50 10.65
CA ASN A 76 -11.52 -6.43 10.04
C ASN A 76 -10.76 -6.96 8.82
N THR A 77 -11.14 -6.50 7.63
CA THR A 77 -10.59 -6.99 6.37
C THR A 77 -9.16 -6.54 6.11
N LEU A 78 -8.68 -5.46 6.73
CA LEU A 78 -7.31 -4.96 6.61
C LEU A 78 -6.35 -5.70 7.53
N LEU A 79 -6.72 -5.85 8.80
CA LEU A 79 -5.95 -6.63 9.76
C LEU A 79 -6.06 -8.13 9.49
N ASN A 80 -7.13 -8.53 8.78
CA ASN A 80 -7.48 -9.93 8.52
C ASN A 80 -7.68 -10.69 9.83
N ASP A 81 -8.35 -10.05 10.77
CA ASP A 81 -8.58 -10.54 12.13
C ASP A 81 -9.96 -10.12 12.66
N LEU A 82 -10.40 -10.80 13.71
CA LEU A 82 -11.62 -10.47 14.41
C LEU A 82 -11.42 -9.27 15.34
N GLU A 83 -12.43 -8.43 15.39
CA GLU A 83 -12.57 -7.38 16.40
C GLU A 83 -13.84 -7.61 17.21
N VAL A 84 -13.74 -7.31 18.49
CA VAL A 84 -14.77 -7.58 19.48
C VAL A 84 -14.96 -6.41 20.41
N ARG A 85 -16.20 -6.24 20.88
CA ARG A 85 -16.55 -5.38 22.02
C ARG A 85 -17.72 -5.99 22.78
N PRO A 86 -17.96 -5.65 24.07
CA PRO A 86 -19.16 -6.04 24.77
C PRO A 86 -20.41 -5.52 24.06
N ALA A 87 -21.42 -6.39 23.91
CA ALA A 87 -22.69 -6.02 23.28
C ALA A 87 -23.43 -4.98 24.13
N GLY A 88 -24.19 -4.10 23.45
CA GLY A 88 -24.98 -3.07 24.11
C GLY A 88 -24.17 -1.86 24.61
N ASN A 89 -22.87 -1.82 24.38
CA ASN A 89 -22.03 -0.66 24.71
C ASN A 89 -21.42 -0.01 23.43
N PRO A 90 -22.19 0.79 22.70
CA PRO A 90 -21.72 1.43 21.46
C PRO A 90 -20.59 2.45 21.69
N ALA A 91 -20.44 2.97 22.91
CA ALA A 91 -19.36 3.90 23.25
C ALA A 91 -17.99 3.22 23.36
N GLN A 92 -17.95 1.90 23.58
CA GLN A 92 -16.70 1.16 23.63
C GLN A 92 -16.20 0.85 22.22
N ALA A 93 -14.95 1.17 21.96
CA ALA A 93 -14.30 0.85 20.69
C ALA A 93 -14.14 -0.68 20.51
N PHE A 94 -14.22 -1.13 19.27
CA PHE A 94 -13.83 -2.49 18.93
C PHE A 94 -12.32 -2.66 19.11
N THR A 95 -11.92 -3.79 19.66
CA THR A 95 -10.51 -4.18 19.82
C THR A 95 -10.25 -5.50 19.12
N PRO A 96 -9.04 -5.72 18.56
CA PRO A 96 -8.66 -7.03 18.06
C PRO A 96 -8.86 -8.10 19.14
N ILE A 97 -9.38 -9.26 18.75
CA ILE A 97 -9.62 -10.35 19.68
C ILE A 97 -8.26 -10.94 20.12
N ASP A 98 -7.98 -10.89 21.41
CA ASP A 98 -6.83 -11.57 21.98
C ASP A 98 -7.18 -13.00 22.43
N GLU A 99 -6.16 -13.77 22.83
CA GLU A 99 -6.35 -15.15 23.29
C GLU A 99 -7.22 -15.23 24.54
N ARG A 100 -7.10 -14.28 25.48
CA ARG A 100 -7.88 -14.25 26.70
C ARG A 100 -9.37 -14.02 26.40
N THR A 101 -9.68 -13.04 25.58
CA THR A 101 -11.05 -12.73 25.16
C THR A 101 -11.64 -13.90 24.36
N SER A 102 -10.87 -14.51 23.47
CA SER A 102 -11.28 -15.71 22.72
C SER A 102 -11.61 -16.88 23.66
N ASN A 103 -10.80 -17.11 24.70
CA ASN A 103 -11.04 -18.15 25.69
C ASN A 103 -12.25 -17.79 26.58
N THR A 104 -12.45 -16.52 26.95
CA THR A 104 -13.63 -16.08 27.69
C THR A 104 -14.91 -16.40 26.89
N ILE A 105 -14.96 -16.06 25.62
CA ILE A 105 -16.11 -16.38 24.74
C ILE A 105 -16.36 -17.89 24.72
N ARG A 106 -15.30 -18.72 24.59
CA ARG A 106 -15.43 -20.19 24.60
C ARG A 106 -15.99 -20.69 25.92
N MET A 107 -15.48 -20.22 27.04
CA MET A 107 -15.93 -20.62 28.37
C MET A 107 -17.40 -20.25 28.57
N GLU A 108 -17.81 -19.03 28.25
CA GLU A 108 -19.19 -18.57 28.37
C GLU A 108 -20.18 -19.43 27.54
N VAL A 109 -19.78 -19.87 26.35
CA VAL A 109 -20.60 -20.75 25.53
C VAL A 109 -20.69 -22.16 26.13
N LEU A 110 -19.58 -22.71 26.61
CA LEU A 110 -19.51 -24.04 27.19
C LEU A 110 -20.26 -24.17 28.51
N GLU A 111 -20.30 -23.10 29.34
CA GLU A 111 -21.07 -23.06 30.57
C GLU A 111 -22.56 -23.29 30.33
N GLN A 112 -23.10 -22.77 29.22
CA GLN A 112 -24.52 -22.91 28.88
C GLN A 112 -24.82 -24.13 27.98
N ASN A 113 -23.84 -24.59 27.21
CA ASN A 113 -24.00 -25.66 26.22
C ASN A 113 -22.92 -26.74 26.38
N GLN A 114 -23.12 -27.63 27.36
CA GLN A 114 -22.15 -28.71 27.68
C GLN A 114 -21.90 -29.71 26.52
N GLN A 115 -22.78 -29.75 25.53
CA GLN A 115 -22.62 -30.59 24.33
C GLN A 115 -21.89 -29.87 23.17
N CYS A 116 -21.48 -28.61 23.37
CA CYS A 116 -20.81 -27.82 22.37
C CYS A 116 -19.32 -28.20 22.28
N TYR A 117 -18.79 -28.36 21.07
CA TYR A 117 -17.36 -28.52 20.85
C TYR A 117 -16.71 -27.15 20.58
N MET A 118 -15.55 -26.90 21.16
CA MET A 118 -14.75 -25.66 20.92
C MET A 118 -14.57 -25.38 19.42
N SER A 119 -14.40 -26.43 18.60
CA SER A 119 -14.27 -26.30 17.16
C SER A 119 -15.47 -25.63 16.48
N TRP A 120 -16.66 -25.74 17.04
CA TRP A 120 -17.89 -25.11 16.50
C TRP A 120 -17.88 -23.62 16.79
N ILE A 121 -17.42 -23.21 17.97
CA ILE A 121 -17.24 -21.80 18.33
C ILE A 121 -16.20 -21.16 17.40
N ASP A 122 -15.06 -21.83 17.20
CA ASP A 122 -14.02 -21.37 16.27
C ASP A 122 -14.51 -21.30 14.82
N CYS A 123 -15.34 -22.24 14.39
CA CYS A 123 -15.96 -22.19 13.07
C CYS A 123 -16.90 -21.01 12.93
N PHE A 124 -17.72 -20.71 13.94
CA PHE A 124 -18.59 -19.53 13.93
C PHE A 124 -17.76 -18.24 13.85
N LEU A 125 -16.80 -18.06 14.76
CA LEU A 125 -15.97 -16.87 14.84
C LEU A 125 -15.21 -16.59 13.54
N ARG A 126 -14.87 -17.63 12.77
CA ARG A 126 -14.13 -17.50 11.50
C ARG A 126 -15.02 -17.63 10.26
N SER A 127 -16.33 -17.75 10.45
CA SER A 127 -17.27 -17.89 9.34
C SER A 127 -17.67 -16.53 8.77
N LYS A 128 -18.34 -16.54 7.63
CA LYS A 128 -18.96 -15.37 7.02
C LYS A 128 -20.19 -14.88 7.81
N ALA A 129 -20.58 -15.56 8.89
CA ALA A 129 -21.63 -15.10 9.80
C ALA A 129 -21.20 -13.85 10.58
N VAL A 130 -19.89 -13.69 10.83
CA VAL A 130 -19.35 -12.46 11.38
C VAL A 130 -19.28 -11.40 10.28
N PRO A 131 -19.90 -10.22 10.47
CA PRO A 131 -19.92 -9.16 9.46
C PRO A 131 -18.52 -8.70 9.10
N GLN A 132 -18.28 -8.52 7.81
CA GLN A 132 -17.05 -7.91 7.34
C GLN A 132 -17.07 -6.41 7.60
N TYR A 133 -15.93 -5.88 8.01
CA TYR A 133 -15.72 -4.48 8.29
C TYR A 133 -14.45 -3.99 7.60
N HIS A 134 -14.58 -2.97 6.78
CA HIS A 134 -13.44 -2.29 6.17
C HIS A 134 -13.31 -0.91 6.80
N PRO A 135 -12.34 -0.68 7.70
CA PRO A 135 -12.28 0.50 8.54
C PRO A 135 -12.21 1.82 7.76
N LEU A 136 -11.39 1.87 6.71
CA LEU A 136 -11.26 3.07 5.89
C LEU A 136 -12.55 3.39 5.13
N ARG A 137 -13.19 2.38 4.55
CA ARG A 137 -14.46 2.56 3.84
C ARG A 137 -15.57 3.00 4.80
N ALA A 138 -15.69 2.32 5.94
CA ALA A 138 -16.69 2.66 6.93
C ALA A 138 -16.55 4.09 7.46
N TYR A 139 -15.31 4.55 7.64
CA TYR A 139 -15.03 5.94 8.00
C TYR A 139 -15.49 6.91 6.90
N LEU A 140 -15.10 6.66 5.66
CA LEU A 140 -15.40 7.55 4.53
C LEU A 140 -16.91 7.58 4.19
N GLU A 141 -17.60 6.44 4.31
CA GLU A 141 -19.05 6.34 4.09
C GLU A 141 -19.88 6.98 5.22
N GLY A 142 -19.28 7.14 6.41
CA GLY A 142 -19.93 7.78 7.58
C GLY A 142 -19.73 9.29 7.66
N LEU A 143 -19.03 9.92 6.70
CA LEU A 143 -18.76 11.36 6.73
C LEU A 143 -20.01 12.20 6.50
N PRO A 144 -20.08 13.40 7.11
CA PRO A 144 -21.12 14.38 6.79
C PRO A 144 -20.95 14.92 5.37
N ALA A 145 -21.94 15.66 4.89
CA ALA A 145 -21.79 16.42 3.65
C ALA A 145 -20.70 17.50 3.79
N TRP A 146 -19.96 17.71 2.70
CA TRP A 146 -18.94 18.79 2.65
C TRP A 146 -19.59 20.17 2.78
N ASP A 147 -19.01 21.02 3.61
CA ASP A 147 -19.47 22.39 3.89
C ASP A 147 -19.07 23.42 2.83
N GLY A 148 -18.30 23.00 1.80
CA GLY A 148 -17.81 23.87 0.73
C GLY A 148 -16.48 24.57 1.04
N SER A 149 -15.92 24.43 2.24
CA SER A 149 -14.66 25.07 2.62
C SER A 149 -13.43 24.25 2.15
N ASP A 150 -12.38 24.96 1.73
CA ASP A 150 -11.19 24.34 1.14
C ASP A 150 -10.17 23.85 2.18
N ARG A 151 -10.47 22.75 2.85
CA ARG A 151 -9.59 22.15 3.85
C ARG A 151 -8.31 21.53 3.25
N MET A 152 -8.38 21.01 2.01
CA MET A 152 -7.19 20.48 1.35
C MET A 152 -6.17 21.57 1.02
N GLY A 153 -6.64 22.73 0.52
CA GLY A 153 -5.77 23.87 0.26
C GLY A 153 -5.15 24.43 1.54
N GLU A 154 -5.96 24.60 2.60
CA GLU A 154 -5.48 25.03 3.92
C GLU A 154 -4.41 24.06 4.49
N LEU A 155 -4.61 22.75 4.32
CA LEU A 155 -3.65 21.74 4.78
C LEU A 155 -2.36 21.76 3.96
N ALA A 156 -2.45 21.91 2.64
CA ALA A 156 -1.28 22.06 1.77
C ALA A 156 -0.47 23.32 2.11
N ALA A 157 -1.14 24.43 2.36
CA ALA A 157 -0.51 25.71 2.72
C ALA A 157 0.30 25.66 4.03
N ARG A 158 0.04 24.70 4.92
CA ARG A 158 0.89 24.46 6.11
C ARG A 158 2.33 24.08 5.76
N ILE A 159 2.55 23.55 4.58
CA ILE A 159 3.87 23.14 4.06
C ILE A 159 4.44 24.23 3.15
N SER A 160 3.65 24.66 2.16
CA SER A 160 4.05 25.65 1.16
C SER A 160 2.82 26.26 0.47
N GLU A 161 2.92 27.54 0.12
CA GLU A 161 1.91 28.24 -0.70
C GLU A 161 2.16 28.05 -2.21
N ASP A 162 3.14 27.24 -2.60
CA ASP A 162 3.43 26.92 -4.00
C ASP A 162 2.21 26.25 -4.67
N ALA A 163 1.79 26.82 -5.79
CA ALA A 163 0.65 26.34 -6.56
C ALA A 163 0.86 24.91 -7.09
N LEU A 164 2.08 24.55 -7.50
CA LEU A 164 2.40 23.19 -7.96
C LEU A 164 2.32 22.19 -6.81
N TRP A 165 2.84 22.58 -5.63
CA TRP A 165 2.70 21.76 -4.42
C TRP A 165 1.23 21.51 -4.08
N THR A 166 0.42 22.57 -4.02
CA THR A 166 -1.02 22.47 -3.71
C THR A 166 -1.73 21.53 -4.70
N LYS A 167 -1.45 21.66 -5.99
CA LYS A 167 -1.98 20.79 -7.04
C LYS A 167 -1.57 19.34 -6.83
N VAL A 168 -0.30 19.08 -6.53
CA VAL A 168 0.24 17.74 -6.31
C VAL A 168 -0.36 17.13 -5.06
N PHE A 169 -0.41 17.86 -3.95
CA PHE A 169 -0.98 17.39 -2.69
C PHE A 169 -2.45 16.98 -2.83
N ARG A 170 -3.27 17.81 -3.50
CA ARG A 170 -4.69 17.51 -3.75
C ARG A 170 -4.85 16.25 -4.61
N CYS A 171 -4.14 16.16 -5.72
CA CYS A 171 -4.18 14.99 -6.61
C CYS A 171 -3.75 13.72 -5.87
N TRP A 172 -2.67 13.80 -5.09
CA TRP A 172 -2.16 12.69 -4.28
C TRP A 172 -3.16 12.25 -3.21
N LEU A 173 -3.77 13.19 -2.46
CA LEU A 173 -4.72 12.86 -1.40
C LEU A 173 -6.00 12.23 -1.95
N ARG A 174 -6.53 12.76 -3.08
CA ARG A 174 -7.65 12.12 -3.79
C ARG A 174 -7.30 10.71 -4.25
N GLY A 175 -6.10 10.52 -4.82
CA GLY A 175 -5.63 9.20 -5.23
C GLY A 175 -5.49 8.22 -4.06
N ALA A 176 -5.02 8.69 -2.91
CA ALA A 176 -4.93 7.89 -1.67
C ALA A 176 -6.33 7.44 -1.21
N VAL A 177 -7.27 8.38 -1.07
CA VAL A 177 -8.64 8.08 -0.61
C VAL A 177 -9.37 7.17 -1.59
N LYS A 178 -9.22 7.36 -2.90
CA LYS A 178 -9.76 6.45 -3.92
C LYS A 178 -9.19 5.03 -3.77
N GLY A 179 -7.89 4.92 -3.43
CA GLY A 179 -7.26 3.65 -3.11
C GLY A 179 -7.88 2.97 -1.89
N TRP A 180 -8.21 3.73 -0.85
CA TRP A 180 -8.83 3.25 0.39
C TRP A 180 -10.27 2.76 0.20
N LEU A 181 -11.05 3.44 -0.62
CA LEU A 181 -12.42 3.01 -0.96
C LEU A 181 -12.44 1.65 -1.65
N GLY A 182 -11.39 1.33 -2.35
CA GLY A 182 -11.38 0.18 -3.24
C GLY A 182 -12.28 0.42 -4.46
N VAL A 183 -12.47 -0.61 -5.28
CA VAL A 183 -13.42 -0.57 -6.39
C VAL A 183 -14.75 -1.08 -5.88
N ALA A 184 -15.84 -0.39 -6.23
CA ALA A 184 -17.18 -0.96 -6.18
C ALA A 184 -17.21 -2.21 -7.07
N ASP A 185 -17.93 -3.25 -6.62
CA ASP A 185 -18.02 -4.53 -7.30
C ASP A 185 -18.25 -4.37 -8.81
N GLY A 186 -17.38 -4.95 -9.62
CA GLY A 186 -17.54 -5.07 -11.06
C GLY A 186 -16.75 -4.11 -11.96
N ALA A 187 -16.08 -3.09 -11.43
CA ALA A 187 -15.22 -2.25 -12.25
C ALA A 187 -13.78 -2.80 -12.30
N ALA A 188 -13.32 -3.13 -13.50
CA ALA A 188 -11.94 -3.60 -13.75
C ALA A 188 -10.95 -2.42 -13.64
N LEU A 189 -10.74 -1.89 -12.44
CA LEU A 189 -9.73 -0.88 -12.21
C LEU A 189 -8.45 -1.57 -11.71
N ASN A 190 -7.56 -1.83 -12.63
CA ASN A 190 -6.24 -2.40 -12.39
C ASN A 190 -5.19 -1.32 -12.04
N VAL A 191 -5.59 -0.10 -11.76
CA VAL A 191 -4.67 1.03 -11.58
C VAL A 191 -4.83 1.62 -10.20
N PHE A 192 -3.75 1.67 -9.43
CA PHE A 192 -3.62 2.59 -8.32
C PHE A 192 -3.31 3.95 -8.94
N ASP A 193 -4.28 4.86 -8.91
CA ASP A 193 -4.25 6.05 -9.75
C ASP A 193 -3.06 6.96 -9.45
N CYS A 194 -2.79 7.28 -8.18
CA CYS A 194 -1.66 8.13 -7.83
C CYS A 194 -0.42 7.29 -7.51
N GLN A 195 0.54 7.29 -8.43
CA GLN A 195 1.84 6.63 -8.25
C GLN A 195 2.92 7.59 -7.72
N THR A 196 2.60 8.86 -7.54
CA THR A 196 3.52 9.89 -7.05
C THR A 196 3.40 10.02 -5.54
N ALA A 197 4.52 10.03 -4.85
CA ALA A 197 4.62 10.23 -3.41
C ALA A 197 5.22 11.60 -3.10
N PRO A 198 4.57 12.45 -2.30
CA PRO A 198 5.19 13.65 -1.78
C PRO A 198 6.36 13.32 -0.85
N LEU A 199 7.46 14.05 -0.98
CA LEU A 199 8.62 14.00 -0.10
C LEU A 199 8.83 15.39 0.51
N LEU A 200 8.68 15.48 1.83
CA LEU A 200 8.92 16.71 2.58
C LEU A 200 10.39 16.84 2.94
N VAL A 201 11.05 17.82 2.39
CA VAL A 201 12.51 17.96 2.45
C VAL A 201 12.88 19.19 3.25
N SER A 202 13.82 19.06 4.18
CA SER A 202 14.41 20.21 4.89
C SER A 202 15.72 19.79 5.53
N GLU A 203 16.77 20.55 5.34
CA GLU A 203 18.06 20.36 6.03
C GLU A 203 17.94 20.66 7.54
N GLN A 204 17.02 21.52 7.91
CA GLN A 204 16.73 21.81 9.31
C GLN A 204 15.86 20.70 9.90
N GLN A 205 16.32 20.13 11.00
CA GLN A 205 15.57 19.15 11.80
C GLN A 205 14.50 19.83 12.67
N GLY A 206 13.51 19.07 13.11
CA GLY A 206 12.51 19.56 14.07
C GLY A 206 11.39 20.42 13.47
N LEU A 207 11.29 20.56 12.15
CA LEU A 207 10.22 21.35 11.50
C LEU A 207 8.85 20.66 11.51
N GLY A 208 8.72 19.45 12.09
CA GLY A 208 7.43 18.77 12.23
C GLY A 208 7.01 17.90 11.03
N LYS A 209 7.92 17.59 10.09
CA LYS A 209 7.62 16.81 8.87
C LYS A 209 6.94 15.46 9.18
N SER A 210 7.57 14.61 10.00
CA SER A 210 7.01 13.27 10.34
C SER A 210 5.72 13.39 11.16
N THR A 211 5.60 14.42 12.00
CA THR A 211 4.36 14.75 12.72
C THR A 211 3.23 15.06 11.76
N PHE A 212 3.49 15.92 10.76
CA PHE A 212 2.51 16.23 9.71
C PHE A 212 2.07 14.97 8.96
N CYS A 213 3.00 14.12 8.53
CA CYS A 213 2.66 12.87 7.85
C CYS A 213 1.74 11.98 8.71
N ARG A 214 2.00 11.88 10.01
CA ARG A 214 1.18 11.10 10.95
C ARG A 214 -0.20 11.72 11.16
N MET A 215 -0.29 13.04 11.17
CA MET A 215 -1.54 13.78 11.33
C MET A 215 -2.47 13.70 10.12
N LEU A 216 -2.04 13.22 8.98
CA LEU A 216 -2.92 13.06 7.82
C LEU A 216 -4.03 12.04 8.07
N LEU A 217 -3.83 11.06 8.95
CA LEU A 217 -4.89 10.12 9.35
C LEU A 217 -5.51 10.54 10.69
N PRO A 218 -6.86 10.49 10.81
CA PRO A 218 -7.55 10.72 12.08
C PRO A 218 -7.14 9.67 13.11
N GLU A 219 -7.29 9.97 14.38
CA GLU A 219 -6.87 9.09 15.48
C GLU A 219 -7.44 7.69 15.38
N SER A 220 -8.72 7.58 15.00
CA SER A 220 -9.42 6.29 14.80
C SER A 220 -8.82 5.42 13.70
N LEU A 221 -8.09 6.00 12.73
CA LEU A 221 -7.44 5.29 11.62
C LEU A 221 -5.91 5.26 11.74
N ARG A 222 -5.35 5.83 12.80
CA ARG A 222 -3.89 5.98 12.96
C ARG A 222 -3.16 4.66 13.08
N MET A 223 -3.84 3.58 13.48
CA MET A 223 -3.29 2.23 13.44
C MET A 223 -2.97 1.72 12.03
N TYR A 224 -3.52 2.36 10.99
CA TYR A 224 -3.24 2.06 9.58
C TYR A 224 -2.17 2.99 8.98
N TYR A 225 -1.42 3.68 9.82
CA TYR A 225 -0.23 4.46 9.48
C TYR A 225 1.02 3.73 9.94
N THR A 226 2.11 3.80 9.17
CA THR A 226 3.42 3.30 9.58
C THR A 226 4.56 4.17 9.07
N GLU A 227 5.61 4.29 9.87
CA GLU A 227 6.91 4.86 9.50
C GLU A 227 7.95 3.76 9.29
N LYS A 228 7.59 2.50 9.63
CA LYS A 228 8.48 1.35 9.52
C LYS A 228 8.15 0.57 8.25
N PHE A 229 8.78 0.96 7.15
CA PHE A 229 8.63 0.27 5.88
C PHE A 229 9.90 -0.50 5.55
N ASP A 230 9.87 -1.80 5.82
CA ASP A 230 11.03 -2.69 5.62
C ASP A 230 11.06 -3.24 4.19
N LEU A 231 12.07 -2.80 3.42
CA LEU A 231 12.33 -3.23 2.04
C LEU A 231 13.34 -4.39 1.94
N THR A 232 13.76 -4.97 3.07
CA THR A 232 14.75 -6.06 3.07
C THR A 232 14.11 -7.41 2.71
N ALA A 233 12.83 -7.58 3.02
CA ALA A 233 12.05 -8.77 2.72
C ALA A 233 10.81 -8.42 1.86
N ASP A 234 10.83 -8.78 0.57
CA ASP A 234 9.77 -8.46 -0.39
C ASP A 234 8.38 -8.85 0.11
N SER A 235 8.23 -10.05 0.69
CA SER A 235 6.95 -10.55 1.20
C SER A 235 6.39 -9.73 2.38
N HIS A 236 7.25 -9.11 3.19
CA HIS A 236 6.84 -8.26 4.30
C HIS A 236 6.38 -6.90 3.79
N ALA A 237 7.14 -6.27 2.89
CA ALA A 237 6.78 -5.02 2.26
C ALA A 237 5.45 -5.14 1.48
N GLU A 238 5.27 -6.21 0.70
CA GLU A 238 4.02 -6.47 -0.02
C GLU A 238 2.81 -6.59 0.93
N LYS A 239 2.99 -7.27 2.07
CA LYS A 239 1.92 -7.39 3.08
C LYS A 239 1.50 -6.02 3.61
N GLN A 240 2.46 -5.14 3.88
CA GLN A 240 2.19 -3.78 4.37
C GLN A 240 1.37 -2.96 3.37
N LEU A 241 1.54 -3.16 2.05
CA LEU A 241 0.76 -2.47 1.01
C LEU A 241 -0.75 -2.74 1.10
N GLY A 242 -1.15 -3.89 1.60
CA GLY A 242 -2.56 -4.25 1.80
C GLY A 242 -3.10 -3.97 3.19
N GLN A 243 -2.26 -3.56 4.14
CA GLN A 243 -2.64 -3.36 5.54
C GLN A 243 -2.65 -1.91 5.98
N PHE A 244 -1.68 -1.10 5.50
CA PHE A 244 -1.56 0.30 5.88
C PHE A 244 -2.19 1.21 4.83
N ALA A 245 -2.92 2.21 5.29
CA ALA A 245 -3.51 3.25 4.46
C ALA A 245 -2.46 4.25 4.00
N LEU A 246 -1.52 4.58 4.89
CA LEU A 246 -0.46 5.54 4.65
C LEU A 246 0.87 5.02 5.19
N ILE A 247 1.87 4.96 4.32
CA ILE A 247 3.24 4.59 4.64
C ILE A 247 4.10 5.84 4.52
N ASN A 248 4.68 6.27 5.64
CA ASN A 248 5.69 7.34 5.65
C ASN A 248 7.08 6.72 5.46
N MET A 249 7.71 7.07 4.37
CA MET A 249 9.11 6.73 4.10
C MET A 249 10.00 7.73 4.85
N ASP A 250 10.07 7.56 6.17
CA ASP A 250 10.87 8.44 7.01
C ASP A 250 12.35 8.27 6.70
N GLU A 251 13.12 9.37 6.75
CA GLU A 251 14.55 9.37 6.40
C GLU A 251 14.81 8.75 5.00
N PHE A 252 14.04 9.19 4.01
CA PHE A 252 14.09 8.68 2.63
C PHE A 252 15.51 8.66 2.03
N ASP A 253 16.37 9.56 2.44
CA ASP A 253 17.78 9.65 2.04
C ASP A 253 18.63 8.44 2.44
N ARG A 254 18.18 7.63 3.40
CA ARG A 254 18.88 6.42 3.86
C ARG A 254 18.64 5.20 2.97
N TYR A 255 17.67 5.24 2.06
CA TYR A 255 17.43 4.12 1.16
C TYR A 255 18.58 3.96 0.17
N SER A 256 19.14 2.76 0.11
CA SER A 256 20.16 2.38 -0.88
C SER A 256 19.56 2.31 -2.30
N ASP A 257 20.38 2.39 -3.33
CA ASP A 257 19.95 2.26 -4.73
C ASP A 257 19.15 0.96 -4.99
N ARG A 258 19.51 -0.13 -4.31
CA ARG A 258 18.80 -1.42 -4.39
C ARG A 258 17.39 -1.30 -3.80
N GLN A 259 17.28 -0.73 -2.61
CA GLN A 259 15.99 -0.50 -1.95
C GLN A 259 15.11 0.46 -2.75
N MET A 260 15.69 1.50 -3.35
CA MET A 260 14.98 2.39 -4.26
C MET A 260 14.41 1.67 -5.48
N GLY A 261 15.12 0.69 -6.02
CA GLY A 261 14.62 -0.17 -7.10
C GLY A 261 13.40 -0.98 -6.67
N VAL A 262 13.47 -1.61 -5.49
CA VAL A 262 12.35 -2.37 -4.89
C VAL A 262 11.17 -1.44 -4.61
N LEU A 263 11.39 -0.30 -3.97
CA LEU A 263 10.34 0.69 -3.66
C LEU A 263 9.60 1.15 -4.92
N LYS A 264 10.33 1.51 -5.99
CA LYS A 264 9.74 1.92 -7.26
C LYS A 264 8.85 0.84 -7.88
N ASN A 265 9.22 -0.43 -7.72
CA ASN A 265 8.39 -1.57 -8.17
C ASN A 265 7.14 -1.71 -7.30
N LEU A 266 7.28 -1.67 -5.97
CA LEU A 266 6.17 -1.76 -5.03
C LEU A 266 5.14 -0.63 -5.23
N MET A 267 5.60 0.59 -5.56
CA MET A 267 4.72 1.72 -5.86
C MET A 267 3.86 1.53 -7.13
N GLN A 268 4.22 0.60 -8.00
CA GLN A 268 3.45 0.29 -9.22
C GLN A 268 2.46 -0.86 -9.02
N LEU A 269 2.63 -1.66 -7.96
CA LEU A 269 1.74 -2.78 -7.71
C LEU A 269 0.33 -2.27 -7.39
N THR A 270 -0.65 -2.84 -8.05
CA THR A 270 -2.08 -2.61 -7.75
C THR A 270 -2.63 -3.67 -6.82
N LYS A 271 -2.02 -4.84 -6.85
CA LYS A 271 -2.39 -6.01 -6.06
C LYS A 271 -1.14 -6.77 -5.63
N VAL A 272 -1.22 -7.44 -4.52
CA VAL A 272 -0.17 -8.29 -3.97
C VAL A 272 -0.70 -9.68 -3.71
N LYS A 273 0.12 -10.70 -3.88
CA LYS A 273 -0.24 -12.10 -3.62
C LYS A 273 0.35 -12.52 -2.29
N LEU A 274 -0.50 -12.67 -1.30
CA LEU A 274 -0.10 -12.99 0.07
C LEU A 274 -0.52 -14.42 0.44
N ARG A 275 0.33 -15.10 1.18
CA ARG A 275 -0.04 -16.36 1.84
C ARG A 275 -0.62 -16.03 3.21
N ARG A 276 -1.90 -16.36 3.42
CA ARG A 276 -2.52 -16.22 4.74
C ARG A 276 -1.98 -17.27 5.70
N PRO A 277 -1.83 -16.96 7.00
CA PRO A 277 -1.54 -17.95 8.01
C PRO A 277 -2.53 -19.12 7.91
N ARG A 278 -2.04 -20.34 8.02
CA ARG A 278 -2.83 -21.59 7.94
C ARG A 278 -3.53 -21.85 6.59
N SER A 279 -3.27 -21.04 5.55
CA SER A 279 -3.76 -21.30 4.20
C SER A 279 -2.63 -21.74 3.28
N ARG A 280 -2.87 -22.78 2.45
CA ARG A 280 -1.94 -23.17 1.37
C ARG A 280 -2.10 -22.29 0.12
N ALA A 281 -3.26 -21.66 -0.04
CA ALA A 281 -3.57 -20.82 -1.19
C ALA A 281 -2.98 -19.42 -1.05
N LEU A 282 -2.45 -18.89 -2.15
CA LEU A 282 -2.15 -17.46 -2.29
C LEU A 282 -3.46 -16.70 -2.46
N VAL A 283 -3.63 -15.65 -1.68
CA VAL A 283 -4.78 -14.75 -1.76
C VAL A 283 -4.30 -13.45 -2.39
N GLU A 284 -4.99 -13.00 -3.41
CA GLU A 284 -4.76 -11.69 -4.01
C GLU A 284 -5.40 -10.63 -3.10
N VAL A 285 -4.56 -9.70 -2.61
CA VAL A 285 -4.98 -8.58 -1.79
C VAL A 285 -4.70 -7.29 -2.56
N ARG A 286 -5.67 -6.40 -2.57
CA ARG A 286 -5.51 -5.10 -3.21
C ARG A 286 -4.56 -4.22 -2.38
N ARG A 287 -3.71 -3.46 -3.07
CA ARG A 287 -2.95 -2.39 -2.45
C ARG A 287 -3.89 -1.25 -2.07
N ILE A 288 -3.78 -0.77 -0.81
CA ILE A 288 -4.45 0.42 -0.31
C ILE A 288 -3.45 1.51 0.09
N ALA A 289 -2.19 1.14 0.28
CA ALA A 289 -1.15 2.03 0.78
C ALA A 289 -0.88 3.19 -0.19
N ALA A 290 -1.07 4.42 0.28
CA ALA A 290 -0.45 5.61 -0.26
C ALA A 290 0.92 5.83 0.38
N PHE A 291 1.83 6.49 -0.34
CA PHE A 291 3.16 6.81 0.16
C PHE A 291 3.33 8.31 0.33
N ILE A 292 4.00 8.69 1.40
CA ILE A 292 4.55 10.01 1.66
C ILE A 292 5.94 9.80 2.24
N GLY A 293 6.81 10.80 2.24
CA GLY A 293 8.13 10.62 2.85
C GLY A 293 8.71 11.90 3.41
N THR A 294 9.76 11.75 4.21
CA THR A 294 10.52 12.85 4.77
C THR A 294 12.01 12.68 4.52
N SER A 295 12.75 13.77 4.36
CA SER A 295 14.20 13.78 4.27
C SER A 295 14.79 14.99 4.96
N ASN A 296 16.01 14.82 5.50
CA ASN A 296 16.81 15.89 6.03
C ASN A 296 17.92 16.35 5.05
N TYR A 297 17.94 15.78 3.84
CA TYR A 297 18.90 16.12 2.80
C TYR A 297 18.15 16.58 1.56
N ALA A 298 18.59 17.67 0.95
CA ALA A 298 18.01 18.18 -0.29
C ALA A 298 18.35 17.27 -1.47
N GLU A 299 19.58 16.79 -1.54
CA GLU A 299 20.06 15.94 -2.63
C GLU A 299 19.69 14.45 -2.41
N LEU A 300 18.46 14.07 -2.71
CA LEU A 300 17.94 12.74 -2.41
C LEU A 300 17.62 11.89 -3.65
N LEU A 301 17.37 12.51 -4.80
CA LEU A 301 17.02 11.78 -6.01
C LEU A 301 18.27 11.38 -6.80
N THR A 302 18.33 10.10 -7.22
CA THR A 302 19.49 9.56 -7.95
C THR A 302 19.24 9.26 -9.42
N ASP A 303 17.93 9.13 -9.83
CA ASP A 303 17.55 8.69 -11.16
C ASP A 303 16.50 9.61 -11.78
N PRO A 304 16.87 10.47 -12.74
CA PRO A 304 15.93 11.40 -13.38
C PRO A 304 14.76 10.68 -14.06
N THR A 305 14.96 9.48 -14.62
CA THR A 305 13.93 8.77 -15.38
C THR A 305 12.90 8.08 -14.48
N GLY A 306 13.28 7.73 -13.25
CA GLY A 306 12.40 7.08 -12.27
C GLY A 306 11.79 8.00 -11.22
N SER A 307 12.20 9.28 -11.20
CA SER A 307 11.81 10.24 -10.16
C SER A 307 10.40 10.83 -10.33
N ARG A 308 9.73 10.60 -11.45
CA ARG A 308 8.30 10.98 -11.62
C ARG A 308 7.38 10.42 -10.52
N ARG A 309 7.86 9.39 -9.79
CA ARG A 309 7.14 8.81 -8.65
C ARG A 309 7.25 9.61 -7.37
N PHE A 310 8.08 10.65 -7.36
CA PHE A 310 8.31 11.48 -6.20
C PHE A 310 8.10 12.93 -6.56
N PHE A 311 7.55 13.68 -5.63
CA PHE A 311 7.50 15.14 -5.67
C PHE A 311 8.17 15.67 -4.42
N CYS A 312 9.30 16.33 -4.57
CA CYS A 312 10.07 16.89 -3.46
C CYS A 312 9.57 18.30 -3.14
N GLN A 313 9.08 18.51 -1.93
CA GLN A 313 8.69 19.83 -1.45
C GLN A 313 9.61 20.27 -0.32
N GLU A 314 10.28 21.39 -0.51
CA GLU A 314 11.08 22.01 0.55
C GLU A 314 10.17 22.60 1.63
N VAL A 315 10.48 22.27 2.88
CA VAL A 315 9.83 22.82 4.08
C VAL A 315 10.76 23.88 4.68
N LYS A 316 10.37 25.14 4.57
CA LYS A 316 11.22 26.31 4.94
C LYS A 316 10.98 26.82 6.37
N ALA A 317 9.85 26.47 6.97
CA ALA A 317 9.44 26.93 8.29
C ALA A 317 8.81 25.80 9.10
N PRO A 318 8.73 25.91 10.44
CA PRO A 318 8.01 24.97 11.26
C PRO A 318 6.56 24.78 10.80
N ILE A 319 6.17 23.52 10.59
CA ILE A 319 4.83 23.20 10.11
C ILE A 319 3.81 23.45 11.22
N ASN A 320 2.73 24.11 10.89
CA ASN A 320 1.61 24.29 11.81
C ASN A 320 0.89 22.96 12.02
N ASN A 321 1.05 22.39 13.20
CA ASN A 321 0.44 21.11 13.60
C ASN A 321 -0.90 21.32 14.37
N ALA A 322 -1.62 22.42 14.11
CA ALA A 322 -2.96 22.62 14.64
C ALA A 322 -3.90 21.46 14.27
N PRO A 323 -4.91 21.15 15.09
CA PRO A 323 -5.89 20.11 14.80
C PRO A 323 -6.46 20.22 13.39
N ILE A 324 -6.72 19.08 12.76
CA ILE A 324 -7.33 18.98 11.44
C ILE A 324 -8.80 18.64 11.64
N ASP A 325 -9.68 19.33 10.94
CA ASP A 325 -11.08 18.94 10.79
C ASP A 325 -11.16 17.79 9.79
N TYR A 326 -10.97 16.57 10.29
CA TYR A 326 -10.89 15.38 9.45
C TYR A 326 -12.20 15.05 8.75
N GLU A 327 -13.34 15.33 9.39
CA GLU A 327 -14.65 15.04 8.81
C GLU A 327 -14.85 15.89 7.56
N GLN A 328 -14.59 17.19 7.63
CA GLN A 328 -14.72 18.09 6.49
C GLN A 328 -13.60 17.96 5.47
N LEU A 329 -12.37 17.67 5.91
CA LEU A 329 -11.25 17.38 4.99
C LEU A 329 -11.59 16.20 4.07
N TYR A 330 -11.99 15.06 4.65
CA TYR A 330 -12.30 13.87 3.86
C TYR A 330 -13.64 13.96 3.15
N ALA A 331 -14.62 14.71 3.69
CA ALA A 331 -15.87 15.04 2.98
C ALA A 331 -15.58 15.84 1.69
N GLN A 332 -14.65 16.82 1.74
CA GLN A 332 -14.18 17.52 0.56
C GLN A 332 -13.55 16.55 -0.46
N VAL A 333 -12.65 15.67 0.00
CA VAL A 333 -12.01 14.69 -0.90
C VAL A 333 -13.04 13.79 -1.58
N MET A 334 -14.06 13.33 -0.82
CA MET A 334 -15.14 12.50 -1.35
C MET A 334 -16.00 13.24 -2.36
N ALA A 335 -16.32 14.52 -2.10
CA ALA A 335 -17.07 15.36 -3.03
C ALA A 335 -16.30 15.59 -4.33
N GLU A 336 -15.01 15.96 -4.24
CA GLU A 336 -14.16 16.16 -5.41
C GLU A 336 -13.96 14.85 -6.22
N LEU A 337 -13.90 13.69 -5.56
CA LEU A 337 -13.88 12.38 -6.25
C LEU A 337 -15.19 12.10 -6.98
N ALA A 338 -16.33 12.44 -6.38
CA ALA A 338 -17.64 12.27 -7.00
C ALA A 338 -17.83 13.19 -8.23
N GLU A 339 -17.23 14.38 -8.20
CA GLU A 339 -17.16 15.31 -9.34
C GLU A 339 -16.20 14.86 -10.44
N GLY A 340 -15.42 13.81 -10.21
CA GLY A 340 -14.45 13.29 -11.18
C GLY A 340 -13.13 14.07 -11.24
N GLN A 341 -12.79 14.79 -10.18
CA GLN A 341 -11.50 15.49 -10.09
C GLN A 341 -10.32 14.51 -10.25
N PRO A 342 -9.21 14.93 -10.89
CA PRO A 342 -8.11 14.04 -11.26
C PRO A 342 -7.41 13.45 -10.04
N THR A 343 -7.08 12.15 -10.15
CA THR A 343 -6.35 11.35 -9.15
C THR A 343 -4.99 10.88 -9.66
N PHE A 344 -4.58 11.31 -10.85
CA PHE A 344 -3.30 11.00 -11.50
C PHE A 344 -2.82 12.23 -12.28
N PHE A 345 -1.54 12.24 -12.65
CA PHE A 345 -0.93 13.31 -13.43
C PHE A 345 -0.86 12.94 -14.91
N THR A 346 -1.10 13.91 -15.77
CA THR A 346 -0.86 13.83 -17.21
C THR A 346 0.65 13.83 -17.49
N LYS A 347 1.05 13.43 -18.71
CA LYS A 347 2.48 13.48 -19.12
C LYS A 347 3.09 14.87 -19.02
N ALA A 348 2.30 15.93 -19.30
CA ALA A 348 2.76 17.30 -19.17
C ALA A 348 3.01 17.69 -17.72
N GLU A 349 2.11 17.31 -16.81
CA GLU A 349 2.26 17.51 -15.36
C GLU A 349 3.40 16.68 -14.77
N GLU A 350 3.60 15.44 -15.25
CA GLU A 350 4.77 14.64 -14.89
C GLU A 350 6.09 15.33 -15.31
N ALA A 351 6.13 15.99 -16.45
CA ALA A 351 7.28 16.74 -16.90
C ALA A 351 7.52 18.00 -16.03
N GLU A 352 6.45 18.68 -15.63
CA GLU A 352 6.49 19.81 -14.69
C GLU A 352 7.05 19.38 -13.32
N ILE A 353 6.57 18.25 -12.78
CA ILE A 353 7.08 17.64 -11.55
C ILE A 353 8.58 17.29 -11.68
N GLN A 354 9.00 16.74 -12.82
CA GLN A 354 10.41 16.40 -13.07
C GLN A 354 11.30 17.63 -13.13
N ALA A 355 10.82 18.71 -13.78
CA ALA A 355 11.54 19.98 -13.82
C ALA A 355 11.67 20.61 -12.41
N HIS A 356 10.60 20.60 -11.61
CA HIS A 356 10.64 21.03 -10.23
C HIS A 356 11.64 20.22 -9.39
N ASN A 357 11.69 18.91 -9.60
CA ASN A 357 12.60 18.02 -8.88
C ASN A 357 14.07 18.20 -9.27
N ALA A 358 14.39 19.00 -10.29
CA ALA A 358 15.76 19.12 -10.80
C ALA A 358 16.77 19.56 -9.70
N THR A 359 16.35 20.39 -8.76
CA THR A 359 17.17 20.88 -7.65
C THR A 359 17.43 19.83 -6.56
N PHE A 360 16.67 18.74 -6.54
CA PHE A 360 16.77 17.68 -5.53
C PHE A 360 17.57 16.45 -6.01
N TYR A 361 18.16 16.51 -7.17
CA TYR A 361 19.06 15.45 -7.64
C TYR A 361 20.40 15.52 -6.98
N ARG A 362 20.90 14.36 -6.53
CA ARG A 362 22.29 14.24 -6.06
C ARG A 362 23.23 14.63 -7.17
N HIS A 363 24.11 15.54 -6.88
CA HIS A 363 25.27 15.77 -7.74
C HIS A 363 26.10 14.50 -7.75
N SER A 364 26.27 13.95 -8.93
CA SER A 364 27.12 12.77 -9.09
C SER A 364 28.58 13.24 -9.08
N PRO A 365 29.44 12.78 -8.13
CA PRO A 365 30.87 13.09 -8.16
C PRO A 365 31.50 12.75 -9.52
N LEU A 366 30.91 11.77 -10.22
CA LEU A 366 31.30 11.38 -11.56
C LEU A 366 30.87 12.40 -12.61
N ALA A 367 29.68 13.02 -12.45
CA ALA A 367 29.23 14.12 -13.33
C ALA A 367 30.07 15.37 -13.14
N GLU A 368 30.43 15.71 -11.91
CA GLU A 368 31.34 16.83 -11.61
C GLU A 368 32.73 16.60 -12.19
N ALA A 369 33.31 15.39 -11.99
CA ALA A 369 34.55 15.00 -12.56
C ALA A 369 34.52 15.06 -14.09
N PHE A 370 33.41 14.63 -14.71
CA PHE A 370 33.19 14.70 -16.14
C PHE A 370 33.15 16.16 -16.64
N ALA A 371 32.36 17.02 -15.97
CA ALA A 371 32.27 18.44 -16.32
C ALA A 371 33.60 19.16 -16.14
N HIS A 372 34.42 18.75 -15.16
CA HIS A 372 35.74 19.31 -14.94
C HIS A 372 36.77 18.90 -16.04
N SER A 373 36.75 17.61 -16.45
CA SER A 373 37.70 17.07 -17.42
C SER A 373 37.30 17.37 -18.88
N PHE A 374 36.00 17.55 -19.13
CA PHE A 374 35.46 17.77 -20.48
C PHE A 374 34.67 19.10 -20.50
N THR A 375 35.42 20.21 -20.59
CA THR A 375 34.84 21.56 -20.59
C THR A 375 34.22 21.93 -21.94
N GLU A 376 33.31 22.90 -21.97
CA GLU A 376 32.64 23.35 -23.19
C GLU A 376 33.56 24.00 -24.24
N GLU A 377 34.78 24.38 -23.87
CA GLU A 377 35.75 25.10 -24.70
C GLU A 377 36.73 24.18 -25.47
N GLY A 378 36.52 22.85 -25.44
CA GLY A 378 37.42 21.88 -26.11
C GLY A 378 37.04 21.59 -27.56
N LYS A 379 37.89 20.81 -28.24
CA LYS A 379 37.55 20.21 -29.55
C LYS A 379 36.70 18.98 -29.39
N ASP A 380 35.74 18.80 -30.27
CA ASP A 380 34.89 17.61 -30.31
C ASP A 380 35.70 16.37 -30.65
N GLU A 381 35.75 15.40 -29.76
CA GLU A 381 36.40 14.11 -29.95
C GLU A 381 35.48 12.97 -29.64
N TRP A 382 35.56 11.90 -30.45
CA TRP A 382 34.79 10.68 -30.26
C TRP A 382 35.59 9.65 -29.47
N LEU A 383 35.39 9.59 -28.14
CA LEU A 383 36.12 8.71 -27.23
C LEU A 383 35.27 7.47 -26.86
N SER A 384 35.96 6.36 -26.64
CA SER A 384 35.31 5.17 -26.06
C SER A 384 35.06 5.38 -24.57
N THR A 385 34.14 4.58 -23.99
CA THR A 385 33.89 4.62 -22.54
C THR A 385 35.15 4.34 -21.71
N SER A 386 36.04 3.50 -22.25
CA SER A 386 37.33 3.18 -21.61
C SER A 386 38.28 4.36 -21.63
N ASP A 387 38.36 5.10 -22.75
CA ASP A 387 39.22 6.28 -22.86
C ASP A 387 38.77 7.36 -21.89
N ILE A 388 37.46 7.64 -21.85
CA ILE A 388 36.85 8.57 -20.90
C ILE A 388 37.12 8.14 -19.46
N PHE A 389 36.98 6.83 -19.17
CA PHE A 389 37.30 6.29 -17.86
C PHE A 389 38.73 6.52 -17.42
N ASN A 390 39.68 6.33 -18.33
CA ASN A 390 41.11 6.54 -18.05
C ASN A 390 41.43 8.02 -17.80
N ILE A 391 40.88 8.92 -18.60
CA ILE A 391 41.04 10.36 -18.42
C ILE A 391 40.47 10.78 -17.04
N LEU A 392 39.27 10.41 -16.74
CA LEU A 392 38.63 10.74 -15.44
C LEU A 392 39.36 10.13 -14.26
N LYS A 393 39.91 8.90 -14.42
CA LYS A 393 40.71 8.22 -13.39
C LYS A 393 42.01 8.97 -13.10
N HIS A 394 42.58 9.57 -14.10
CA HIS A 394 43.78 10.39 -13.95
C HIS A 394 43.46 11.72 -13.29
N ASP A 395 42.43 12.42 -13.76
CA ASP A 395 42.10 13.79 -13.33
C ASP A 395 41.37 13.83 -11.97
N SER A 396 40.53 12.82 -11.72
CA SER A 396 39.67 12.77 -10.53
C SER A 396 39.60 11.34 -9.96
N PRO A 397 40.73 10.77 -9.45
CA PRO A 397 40.80 9.38 -9.02
C PRO A 397 39.81 9.04 -7.90
N LYS A 398 39.49 10.00 -7.00
CA LYS A 398 38.54 9.83 -5.92
C LYS A 398 37.10 9.66 -6.44
N ALA A 399 36.72 10.36 -7.50
CA ALA A 399 35.37 10.28 -8.09
C ALA A 399 35.10 8.91 -8.78
N LEU A 400 36.17 8.20 -9.16
CA LEU A 400 36.07 6.89 -9.81
C LEU A 400 36.31 5.71 -8.86
N GLN A 401 36.49 5.95 -7.57
CA GLN A 401 36.68 4.87 -6.61
C GLN A 401 35.44 3.96 -6.55
N GLY A 402 35.62 2.66 -6.86
CA GLY A 402 34.49 1.70 -6.93
C GLY A 402 33.57 1.82 -8.16
N ILE A 403 33.93 2.69 -9.13
CA ILE A 403 33.17 2.86 -10.38
C ILE A 403 33.68 1.88 -11.42
N THR A 404 32.77 1.18 -12.10
CA THR A 404 33.09 0.33 -13.25
C THR A 404 32.86 1.08 -14.58
N ILE A 405 33.52 0.64 -15.66
CA ILE A 405 33.33 1.18 -17.02
C ILE A 405 31.83 1.11 -17.41
N THR A 406 31.15 0.04 -17.04
CA THR A 406 29.71 -0.13 -17.28
C THR A 406 28.87 0.92 -16.55
N ARG A 407 29.24 1.28 -15.31
CA ARG A 407 28.58 2.33 -14.53
C ARG A 407 28.83 3.70 -15.13
N LEU A 408 30.08 3.99 -15.56
CA LEU A 408 30.40 5.21 -16.29
C LEU A 408 29.56 5.34 -17.57
N GLY A 409 29.46 4.27 -18.37
CA GLY A 409 28.67 4.30 -19.60
C GLY A 409 27.16 4.52 -19.37
N ARG A 410 26.63 4.15 -18.19
CA ARG A 410 25.26 4.50 -17.78
C ARG A 410 25.16 5.99 -17.41
N GLU A 411 26.16 6.51 -16.72
CA GLU A 411 26.20 7.92 -16.31
C GLU A 411 26.35 8.86 -17.51
N LEU A 412 27.23 8.55 -18.46
CA LEU A 412 27.36 9.32 -19.72
C LEU A 412 26.05 9.40 -20.51
N ARG A 413 25.26 8.32 -20.50
CA ARG A 413 23.92 8.31 -21.10
C ARG A 413 22.95 9.19 -20.31
N ARG A 414 23.05 9.20 -18.98
CA ARG A 414 22.24 10.03 -18.08
C ARG A 414 22.53 11.52 -18.28
N LEU A 415 23.79 11.87 -18.48
CA LEU A 415 24.24 13.23 -18.78
C LEU A 415 23.88 13.68 -20.20
N GLY A 416 23.26 12.82 -21.01
CA GLY A 416 22.86 13.18 -22.38
C GLY A 416 24.03 13.32 -23.33
N VAL A 417 25.23 12.81 -23.00
CA VAL A 417 26.39 12.95 -23.86
C VAL A 417 26.10 12.28 -25.22
N PRO A 418 26.26 13.01 -26.35
CA PRO A 418 26.00 12.46 -27.68
C PRO A 418 26.82 11.20 -27.93
N LYS A 419 26.19 10.16 -28.47
CA LYS A 419 26.80 8.84 -28.67
C LYS A 419 26.61 8.33 -30.09
N GLN A 420 27.61 7.56 -30.57
CA GLN A 420 27.56 6.86 -31.83
C GLN A 420 28.00 5.39 -31.64
N ARG A 421 27.30 4.48 -32.31
CA ARG A 421 27.70 3.06 -32.34
C ARG A 421 28.66 2.83 -33.51
N THR A 422 29.83 2.32 -33.18
CA THR A 422 30.87 1.94 -34.16
C THR A 422 31.07 0.42 -34.16
N ARG A 423 31.86 -0.10 -35.11
CA ARG A 423 32.26 -1.53 -35.16
C ARG A 423 32.94 -1.99 -33.87
N THR A 424 33.67 -1.09 -33.19
CA THR A 424 34.47 -1.37 -31.97
C THR A 424 33.70 -1.06 -30.66
N GLY A 425 32.44 -0.61 -30.71
CA GLY A 425 31.62 -0.29 -29.55
C GLY A 425 30.96 1.08 -29.59
N ILE A 426 30.53 1.55 -28.44
CA ILE A 426 29.89 2.87 -28.30
C ILE A 426 30.98 3.92 -28.08
N ARG A 427 30.93 5.02 -28.85
CA ARG A 427 31.73 6.21 -28.64
C ARG A 427 30.86 7.39 -28.26
N TYR A 428 31.40 8.26 -27.44
CA TYR A 428 30.74 9.47 -26.96
C TYR A 428 31.49 10.69 -27.51
N CYS A 429 30.73 11.69 -27.96
CA CYS A 429 31.29 12.97 -28.38
C CYS A 429 31.51 13.83 -27.16
N VAL A 430 32.76 14.15 -26.85
CA VAL A 430 33.16 14.97 -25.71
C VAL A 430 34.10 16.06 -26.16
N LYS A 431 34.09 17.19 -25.48
CA LYS A 431 35.04 18.29 -25.77
C LYS A 431 36.27 18.15 -24.88
N VAL A 432 37.39 17.91 -25.49
CA VAL A 432 38.67 17.69 -24.80
C VAL A 432 39.48 19.00 -24.74
N GLY A 433 39.67 19.52 -23.52
CA GLY A 433 40.53 20.71 -23.29
C GLY A 433 42.02 20.40 -23.35
N GLY A 434 42.84 21.46 -23.35
CA GLY A 434 44.31 21.37 -23.61
C GLY A 434 45.13 20.50 -22.62
N ALA A 435 44.63 20.25 -21.39
CA ALA A 435 45.34 19.43 -20.41
C ALA A 435 45.18 17.90 -20.62
N ALA A 436 44.09 17.47 -21.26
CA ALA A 436 43.84 16.04 -21.53
C ALA A 436 44.55 15.48 -22.79
N ARG A 437 45.23 16.30 -23.55
CA ARG A 437 45.90 15.91 -24.83
C ARG A 437 47.08 14.94 -24.70
N SER A 438 47.67 14.76 -23.53
CA SER A 438 48.84 13.90 -23.36
C SER A 438 48.54 12.39 -23.35
N PHE A 439 47.26 11.98 -23.30
CA PHE A 439 46.91 10.54 -23.19
C PHE A 439 46.37 9.90 -24.46
N SER A 440 45.95 10.67 -25.48
CA SER A 440 45.40 10.09 -26.72
C SER A 440 46.44 9.73 -27.79
N ALA A 441 47.73 9.92 -27.53
CA ALA A 441 48.80 9.74 -28.49
C ALA A 441 49.72 8.53 -28.17
N ARG A 442 49.21 7.48 -27.52
CA ARG A 442 49.95 6.21 -27.39
C ARG A 442 49.12 5.01 -27.76
#